data_c33a7996ce3f36eba193ccbe81a6f862
#
_entry.id   c33a7996ce3f36eba193ccbe81a6f862
#
_cell.length_a   1.000
_cell.length_b   1.000
_cell.length_c   1.000
_cell.angle_alpha   90.00
_cell.angle_beta   90.00
_cell.angle_gamma   90.00
#
_symmetry.space_group_name_H-M   'P 1'
#
loop_
_entity.id
_entity.type
_entity.pdbx_description
1 polymer ?
#
loop_
_entity_poly.entity_id
_entity_poly.type
_entity_poly.pdbx_seq_one_letter_code
_entity_poly.pdbx_strand_id
1 'polypeptide(L)'
;MKTKLFTILLLALVCTTFAQTSKSKTAAIRELLEITGSAKMGIQVGQAILTNFKMNQPNVPEEFWIEVAKEFNADNLMDLLIPIYESNYSESEIYGLIDFYKTTLGKKVIATTPKIMNESMEAGKKWGMQLSFKIYQQLKDKNLIKEK
;
A
#
# COMPACT_ATOMS: atom_id res chain seq x y z
N MET A 1 33.75 -48.70 9.00
CA MET A 1 32.43 -48.52 8.34
C MET A 1 31.43 -47.68 9.15
N LYS A 2 31.52 -47.59 10.49
CA LYS A 2 30.58 -46.82 11.33
C LYS A 2 30.75 -45.31 11.27
N THR A 3 31.93 -44.80 10.99
CA THR A 3 32.23 -43.34 10.89
C THR A 3 31.73 -42.70 9.60
N LYS A 4 31.64 -43.43 8.49
CA LYS A 4 31.13 -42.90 7.21
C LYS A 4 29.60 -42.73 7.20
N LEU A 5 28.90 -43.54 8.00
CA LEU A 5 27.43 -43.46 8.12
C LEU A 5 26.98 -42.22 8.93
N PHE A 6 27.80 -41.81 9.91
CA PHE A 6 27.52 -40.65 10.75
C PHE A 6 27.69 -39.32 10.00
N THR A 7 28.66 -39.26 9.07
CA THR A 7 28.92 -38.06 8.26
C THR A 7 27.82 -37.83 7.21
N ILE A 8 27.22 -38.88 6.65
CA ILE A 8 26.12 -38.77 5.68
C ILE A 8 24.82 -38.31 6.39
N LEU A 9 24.60 -38.74 7.63
CA LEU A 9 23.44 -38.33 8.42
C LEU A 9 23.49 -36.85 8.81
N LEU A 10 24.71 -36.29 9.06
CA LEU A 10 24.89 -34.87 9.39
C LEU A 10 24.70 -33.95 8.17
N LEU A 11 25.02 -34.45 6.96
CA LEU A 11 24.82 -33.65 5.71
C LEU A 11 23.35 -33.58 5.30
N ALA A 12 22.54 -34.57 5.65
CA ALA A 12 21.10 -34.57 5.32
C ALA A 12 20.27 -33.60 6.18
N LEU A 13 20.80 -33.19 7.36
CA LEU A 13 20.09 -32.27 8.26
C LEU A 13 20.21 -30.79 7.84
N VAL A 14 21.18 -30.45 6.99
CA VAL A 14 21.43 -29.06 6.58
C VAL A 14 20.55 -28.62 5.40
N CYS A 15 20.00 -29.57 4.63
CA CYS A 15 19.20 -29.24 3.43
C CYS A 15 17.74 -28.88 3.69
N THR A 16 17.23 -29.05 4.93
CA THR A 16 15.80 -28.82 5.22
C THR A 16 15.45 -27.38 5.63
N THR A 17 16.44 -26.52 5.87
CA THR A 17 16.22 -25.16 6.37
C THR A 17 16.00 -24.10 5.29
N PHE A 18 16.32 -24.38 4.02
CA PHE A 18 16.19 -23.38 2.93
C PHE A 18 14.83 -23.35 2.22
N ALA A 19 14.01 -24.41 2.38
CA ALA A 19 12.70 -24.46 1.70
C ALA A 19 11.56 -23.78 2.50
N GLN A 20 11.80 -23.46 3.77
CA GLN A 20 10.77 -22.93 4.66
C GLN A 20 10.73 -21.40 4.70
N THR A 21 11.77 -20.72 4.19
CA THR A 21 11.94 -19.26 4.30
C THR A 21 11.04 -18.46 3.36
N SER A 22 10.77 -18.93 2.14
CA SER A 22 9.97 -18.16 1.19
C SER A 22 8.47 -18.13 1.54
N LYS A 23 7.96 -19.23 2.10
CA LYS A 23 6.55 -19.32 2.52
C LYS A 23 6.28 -18.50 3.78
N SER A 24 7.28 -18.32 4.62
CA SER A 24 7.26 -17.50 5.83
C SER A 24 7.21 -16.01 5.50
N LYS A 25 8.05 -15.52 4.57
CA LYS A 25 8.10 -14.10 4.17
C LYS A 25 6.79 -13.65 3.53
N THR A 26 6.25 -14.41 2.59
CA THR A 26 4.97 -14.11 1.94
C THR A 26 3.82 -14.07 2.95
N ALA A 27 3.78 -15.01 3.91
CA ALA A 27 2.77 -15.01 4.97
C ALA A 27 2.92 -13.80 5.90
N ALA A 28 4.15 -13.43 6.24
CA ALA A 28 4.42 -12.24 7.06
C ALA A 28 4.02 -10.94 6.33
N ILE A 29 4.27 -10.83 5.03
CA ILE A 29 3.83 -9.69 4.22
C ILE A 29 2.29 -9.61 4.22
N ARG A 30 1.60 -10.71 4.03
CA ARG A 30 0.13 -10.75 4.08
C ARG A 30 -0.38 -10.25 5.44
N GLU A 31 0.18 -10.71 6.55
CA GLU A 31 -0.12 -10.22 7.90
C GLU A 31 0.15 -8.72 8.04
N LEU A 32 1.26 -8.21 7.51
CA LEU A 32 1.59 -6.78 7.53
C LEU A 32 0.55 -5.95 6.76
N LEU A 33 0.13 -6.40 5.56
CA LEU A 33 -0.88 -5.75 4.74
C LEU A 33 -2.26 -5.71 5.43
N GLU A 34 -2.61 -6.77 6.16
CA GLU A 34 -3.83 -6.84 6.97
C GLU A 34 -3.78 -5.86 8.15
N ILE A 35 -2.70 -5.87 8.93
CA ILE A 35 -2.51 -4.99 10.09
C ILE A 35 -2.56 -3.51 9.69
N THR A 36 -1.92 -3.15 8.58
CA THR A 36 -1.88 -1.76 8.09
C THR A 36 -3.17 -1.35 7.39
N GLY A 37 -4.00 -2.31 6.99
CA GLY A 37 -5.21 -2.05 6.20
C GLY A 37 -4.92 -1.62 4.76
N SER A 38 -3.70 -1.83 4.26
CA SER A 38 -3.28 -1.38 2.92
C SER A 38 -4.13 -1.98 1.79
N ALA A 39 -4.50 -3.26 1.88
CA ALA A 39 -5.40 -3.90 0.92
C ALA A 39 -6.80 -3.26 0.94
N LYS A 40 -7.33 -2.98 2.13
CA LYS A 40 -8.64 -2.33 2.29
C LYS A 40 -8.67 -0.93 1.67
N MET A 41 -7.60 -0.15 1.87
CA MET A 41 -7.47 1.18 1.24
C MET A 41 -7.43 1.08 -0.28
N GLY A 42 -6.69 0.14 -0.85
CA GLY A 42 -6.64 -0.08 -2.29
C GLY A 42 -8.00 -0.46 -2.88
N ILE A 43 -8.77 -1.31 -2.20
CA ILE A 43 -10.15 -1.64 -2.59
C ILE A 43 -11.05 -0.41 -2.57
N GLN A 44 -10.96 0.45 -1.55
CA GLN A 44 -11.75 1.68 -1.50
C GLN A 44 -11.45 2.61 -2.68
N VAL A 45 -10.18 2.72 -3.09
CA VAL A 45 -9.79 3.47 -4.29
C VAL A 45 -10.42 2.85 -5.54
N GLY A 46 -10.34 1.52 -5.71
CA GLY A 46 -10.97 0.81 -6.83
C GLY A 46 -12.48 1.04 -6.89
N GLN A 47 -13.17 0.95 -5.76
CA GLN A 47 -14.61 1.20 -5.65
C GLN A 47 -14.99 2.65 -6.00
N ALA A 48 -14.16 3.63 -5.60
CA ALA A 48 -14.36 5.04 -5.99
C ALA A 48 -14.21 5.23 -7.50
N ILE A 49 -13.24 4.58 -8.14
CA ILE A 49 -13.06 4.58 -9.59
C ILE A 49 -14.29 3.96 -10.27
N LEU A 50 -14.75 2.79 -9.80
CA LEU A 50 -15.95 2.13 -10.33
C LEU A 50 -17.18 3.02 -10.23
N THR A 51 -17.36 3.70 -9.10
CA THR A 51 -18.46 4.63 -8.89
C THR A 51 -18.44 5.78 -9.89
N ASN A 52 -17.26 6.34 -10.17
CA ASN A 52 -17.10 7.37 -11.21
C ASN A 52 -17.44 6.85 -12.61
N PHE A 53 -17.00 5.64 -12.97
CA PHE A 53 -17.37 5.03 -14.24
C PHE A 53 -18.89 4.86 -14.35
N LYS A 54 -19.53 4.34 -13.32
CA LYS A 54 -20.99 4.14 -13.27
C LYS A 54 -21.75 5.46 -13.45
N MET A 55 -21.32 6.53 -12.78
CA MET A 55 -21.96 7.85 -12.95
C MET A 55 -21.84 8.41 -14.37
N ASN A 56 -20.77 8.10 -15.08
CA ASN A 56 -20.54 8.58 -16.44
C ASN A 56 -21.12 7.67 -17.53
N GLN A 57 -21.74 6.54 -17.15
CA GLN A 57 -22.31 5.54 -18.04
C GLN A 57 -23.73 5.15 -17.61
N PRO A 58 -24.71 6.09 -17.65
CA PRO A 58 -26.05 5.89 -17.08
C PRO A 58 -26.87 4.82 -17.83
N ASN A 59 -26.47 4.45 -19.05
CA ASN A 59 -27.18 3.45 -19.85
C ASN A 59 -26.71 2.01 -19.61
N VAL A 60 -25.66 1.80 -18.79
CA VAL A 60 -25.15 0.47 -18.47
C VAL A 60 -26.02 -0.14 -17.36
N PRO A 61 -26.52 -1.38 -17.58
CA PRO A 61 -27.38 -2.06 -16.59
C PRO A 61 -26.68 -2.24 -15.23
N GLU A 62 -27.47 -2.17 -14.15
CA GLU A 62 -26.94 -2.32 -12.77
C GLU A 62 -26.25 -3.67 -12.56
N GLU A 63 -26.77 -4.74 -13.17
CA GLU A 63 -26.23 -6.10 -13.08
C GLU A 63 -24.77 -6.17 -13.53
N PHE A 64 -24.40 -5.41 -14.57
CA PHE A 64 -23.01 -5.32 -15.02
C PHE A 64 -22.09 -4.77 -13.93
N TRP A 65 -22.53 -3.71 -13.24
CA TRP A 65 -21.72 -3.10 -12.18
C TRP A 65 -21.59 -4.00 -10.95
N ILE A 66 -22.60 -4.80 -10.65
CA ILE A 66 -22.55 -5.80 -9.57
C ILE A 66 -21.52 -6.89 -9.90
N GLU A 67 -21.46 -7.36 -11.15
CA GLU A 67 -20.44 -8.34 -11.56
C GLU A 67 -19.04 -7.77 -11.48
N VAL A 68 -18.82 -6.57 -12.02
CA VAL A 68 -17.51 -5.89 -11.95
C VAL A 68 -17.08 -5.65 -10.51
N ALA A 69 -18.00 -5.31 -9.61
CA ALA A 69 -17.68 -5.09 -8.20
C ALA A 69 -17.13 -6.33 -7.49
N LYS A 70 -17.44 -7.54 -7.95
CA LYS A 70 -16.92 -8.80 -7.37
C LYS A 70 -15.42 -8.98 -7.62
N GLU A 71 -14.87 -8.34 -8.66
CA GLU A 71 -13.43 -8.36 -8.95
C GLU A 71 -12.61 -7.57 -7.91
N PHE A 72 -13.23 -6.64 -7.20
CA PHE A 72 -12.57 -5.85 -6.15
C PHE A 72 -12.52 -6.64 -4.84
N ASN A 73 -11.72 -7.71 -4.83
CA ASN A 73 -11.50 -8.49 -3.60
C ASN A 73 -10.09 -8.29 -3.03
N ALA A 74 -9.99 -8.46 -1.70
CA ALA A 74 -8.74 -8.18 -0.98
C ALA A 74 -7.61 -9.14 -1.36
N ASP A 75 -7.92 -10.40 -1.65
CA ASP A 75 -6.91 -11.41 -1.95
C ASP A 75 -6.22 -11.12 -3.28
N ASN A 76 -6.99 -10.80 -4.33
CA ASN A 76 -6.43 -10.41 -5.63
C ASN A 76 -5.48 -9.21 -5.49
N LEU A 77 -5.87 -8.21 -4.70
CA LEU A 77 -5.01 -7.05 -4.47
C LEU A 77 -3.78 -7.40 -3.64
N MET A 78 -3.91 -8.24 -2.60
CA MET A 78 -2.77 -8.71 -1.81
C MET A 78 -1.74 -9.42 -2.68
N ASP A 79 -2.17 -10.27 -3.61
CA ASP A 79 -1.27 -11.00 -4.50
C ASP A 79 -0.47 -10.06 -5.43
N LEU A 80 -1.02 -8.89 -5.77
CA LEU A 80 -0.30 -7.83 -6.50
C LEU A 80 0.66 -7.04 -5.59
N LEU A 81 0.32 -6.87 -4.31
CA LEU A 81 1.13 -6.10 -3.37
C LEU A 81 2.32 -6.90 -2.82
N ILE A 82 2.16 -8.21 -2.60
CA ILE A 82 3.19 -9.07 -2.02
C ILE A 82 4.55 -8.95 -2.73
N PRO A 83 4.66 -9.08 -4.07
CA PRO A 83 5.94 -8.94 -4.77
C PRO A 83 6.61 -7.58 -4.57
N ILE A 84 5.81 -6.51 -4.38
CA ILE A 84 6.35 -5.17 -4.12
C ILE A 84 7.05 -5.14 -2.77
N TYR A 85 6.44 -5.73 -1.74
CA TYR A 85 7.07 -5.82 -0.41
C TYR A 85 8.27 -6.77 -0.42
N GLU A 86 8.17 -7.90 -1.12
CA GLU A 86 9.27 -8.86 -1.25
C GLU A 86 10.54 -8.26 -1.85
N SER A 87 10.40 -7.35 -2.82
CA SER A 87 11.52 -6.68 -3.47
C SER A 87 12.14 -5.54 -2.65
N ASN A 88 11.37 -4.95 -1.72
CA ASN A 88 11.79 -3.76 -0.97
C ASN A 88 12.24 -4.04 0.46
N TYR A 89 11.83 -5.17 1.06
CA TYR A 89 12.13 -5.51 2.44
C TYR A 89 12.71 -6.91 2.57
N SER A 90 13.65 -7.10 3.45
CA SER A 90 14.07 -8.41 3.94
C SER A 90 12.98 -9.01 4.85
N GLU A 91 13.05 -10.32 5.08
CA GLU A 91 12.10 -10.99 5.98
C GLU A 91 12.14 -10.44 7.41
N SER A 92 13.35 -10.16 7.93
CA SER A 92 13.52 -9.58 9.26
C SER A 92 12.94 -8.19 9.39
N GLU A 93 13.01 -7.37 8.32
CA GLU A 93 12.39 -6.03 8.29
C GLU A 93 10.87 -6.12 8.29
N ILE A 94 10.29 -7.08 7.57
CA ILE A 94 8.83 -7.33 7.60
C ILE A 94 8.37 -7.67 9.02
N TYR A 95 9.08 -8.57 9.71
CA TYR A 95 8.75 -8.87 11.11
C TYR A 95 8.91 -7.66 12.03
N GLY A 96 9.97 -6.86 11.84
CA GLY A 96 10.15 -5.62 12.58
C GLY A 96 9.02 -4.61 12.38
N LEU A 97 8.48 -4.49 11.15
CA LEU A 97 7.31 -3.67 10.84
C LEU A 97 6.04 -4.21 11.52
N ILE A 98 5.83 -5.52 11.48
CA ILE A 98 4.69 -6.17 12.15
C ILE A 98 4.72 -5.88 13.65
N ASP A 99 5.88 -6.08 14.28
CA ASP A 99 6.06 -5.83 15.71
C ASP A 99 5.81 -4.36 16.04
N PHE A 100 6.33 -3.44 15.25
CA PHE A 100 6.08 -2.00 15.41
C PHE A 100 4.58 -1.68 15.33
N TYR A 101 3.89 -2.15 14.28
CA TYR A 101 2.47 -1.83 14.10
C TYR A 101 1.55 -2.50 15.12
N LYS A 102 2.00 -3.54 15.80
CA LYS A 102 1.30 -4.15 16.95
C LYS A 102 1.40 -3.32 18.23
N THR A 103 2.37 -2.40 18.34
CA THR A 103 2.51 -1.49 19.50
C THR A 103 1.37 -0.47 19.57
N THR A 104 1.20 0.16 20.71
CA THR A 104 0.25 1.27 20.90
C THR A 104 0.56 2.43 19.93
N LEU A 105 1.84 2.76 19.75
CA LEU A 105 2.27 3.82 18.84
C LEU A 105 2.00 3.43 17.39
N GLY A 106 2.35 2.20 16.97
CA GLY A 106 2.11 1.70 15.62
C GLY A 106 0.62 1.71 15.24
N LYS A 107 -0.25 1.25 16.16
CA LYS A 107 -1.71 1.34 15.98
C LYS A 107 -2.18 2.79 15.83
N LYS A 108 -1.62 3.70 16.62
CA LYS A 108 -1.92 5.14 16.49
C LYS A 108 -1.47 5.68 15.13
N VAL A 109 -0.30 5.30 14.64
CA VAL A 109 0.19 5.69 13.30
C VAL A 109 -0.81 5.25 12.23
N ILE A 110 -1.23 3.98 12.21
CA ILE A 110 -2.22 3.48 11.24
C ILE A 110 -3.51 4.33 11.30
N ALA A 111 -4.05 4.54 12.50
CA ALA A 111 -5.32 5.22 12.68
C ALA A 111 -5.27 6.72 12.30
N THR A 112 -4.12 7.38 12.47
CA THR A 112 -4.00 8.83 12.25
C THR A 112 -3.45 9.21 10.88
N THR A 113 -2.70 8.32 10.20
CA THR A 113 -2.08 8.61 8.91
C THR A 113 -3.07 9.12 7.86
N PRO A 114 -4.26 8.54 7.64
CA PRO A 114 -5.21 9.04 6.63
C PRO A 114 -5.66 10.48 6.92
N LYS A 115 -5.92 10.79 8.19
CA LYS A 115 -6.30 12.13 8.61
C LYS A 115 -5.17 13.14 8.38
N ILE A 116 -3.95 12.79 8.81
CA ILE A 116 -2.76 13.65 8.60
C ILE A 116 -2.52 13.90 7.11
N MET A 117 -2.65 12.89 6.27
CA MET A 117 -2.50 13.04 4.81
C MET A 117 -3.54 14.00 4.24
N ASN A 118 -4.80 13.87 4.61
CA ASN A 118 -5.87 14.76 4.15
C ASN A 118 -5.64 16.21 4.61
N GLU A 119 -5.33 16.42 5.87
CA GLU A 119 -5.03 17.74 6.42
C GLU A 119 -3.78 18.38 5.77
N SER A 120 -2.75 17.56 5.49
CA SER A 120 -1.54 18.00 4.79
C SER A 120 -1.84 18.42 3.35
N MET A 121 -2.69 17.65 2.63
CA MET A 121 -3.13 18.03 1.28
C MET A 121 -3.92 19.34 1.28
N GLU A 122 -4.83 19.54 2.23
CA GLU A 122 -5.58 20.80 2.33
C GLU A 122 -4.67 21.98 2.68
N ALA A 123 -3.71 21.79 3.59
CA ALA A 123 -2.70 22.80 3.89
C ALA A 123 -1.86 23.14 2.65
N GLY A 124 -1.43 22.12 1.87
CA GLY A 124 -0.70 22.30 0.62
C GLY A 124 -1.50 23.06 -0.44
N LYS A 125 -2.78 22.73 -0.62
CA LYS A 125 -3.68 23.49 -1.54
C LYS A 125 -3.79 24.97 -1.13
N LYS A 126 -4.04 25.21 0.16
CA LYS A 126 -4.15 26.58 0.68
C LYS A 126 -2.87 27.38 0.47
N TRP A 127 -1.73 26.78 0.76
CA TRP A 127 -0.43 27.40 0.52
C TRP A 127 -0.19 27.66 -0.97
N GLY A 128 -0.51 26.70 -1.86
CA GLY A 128 -0.39 26.87 -3.31
C GLY A 128 -1.26 28.00 -3.85
N MET A 129 -2.50 28.15 -3.36
CA MET A 129 -3.38 29.27 -3.74
C MET A 129 -2.80 30.62 -3.29
N GLN A 130 -2.28 30.71 -2.06
CA GLN A 130 -1.64 31.94 -1.56
C GLN A 130 -0.41 32.33 -2.39
N LEU A 131 0.41 31.31 -2.75
CA LEU A 131 1.59 31.52 -3.59
C LEU A 131 1.19 31.97 -5.00
N SER A 132 0.18 31.36 -5.60
CA SER A 132 -0.36 31.77 -6.91
C SER A 132 -0.84 33.21 -6.91
N PHE A 133 -1.58 33.61 -5.89
CA PHE A 133 -2.00 35.01 -5.73
C PHE A 133 -0.81 35.96 -5.62
N LYS A 134 0.20 35.64 -4.81
CA LYS A 134 1.42 36.44 -4.66
C LYS A 134 2.18 36.56 -5.98
N ILE A 135 2.31 35.47 -6.73
CA ILE A 135 2.95 35.45 -8.05
C ILE A 135 2.18 36.36 -9.01
N TYR A 136 0.85 36.26 -9.04
CA TYR A 136 0.01 37.12 -9.89
C TYR A 136 0.21 38.63 -9.59
N GLN A 137 0.22 38.99 -8.31
CA GLN A 137 0.50 40.39 -7.90
C GLN A 137 1.88 40.83 -8.37
N GLN A 138 2.92 40.02 -8.18
CA GLN A 138 4.27 40.36 -8.64
C GLN A 138 4.38 40.52 -10.16
N LEU A 139 3.66 39.70 -10.93
CA LEU A 139 3.61 39.83 -12.39
C LEU A 139 2.92 41.10 -12.82
N LYS A 140 1.85 41.51 -12.14
CA LYS A 140 1.13 42.74 -12.36
C LYS A 140 2.03 43.94 -12.04
N ASP A 141 2.65 43.98 -10.88
CA ASP A 141 3.53 45.07 -10.42
C ASP A 141 4.71 45.31 -11.36
N LYS A 142 5.19 44.24 -12.00
CA LYS A 142 6.29 44.28 -12.98
C LYS A 142 5.82 44.51 -14.42
N ASN A 143 4.52 44.73 -14.67
CA ASN A 143 3.92 44.87 -16.01
C ASN A 143 4.22 43.64 -16.94
N LEU A 144 4.38 42.44 -16.40
CA LEU A 144 4.66 41.23 -17.15
C LEU A 144 3.39 40.52 -17.67
N ILE A 145 2.20 40.94 -17.17
CA ILE A 145 0.90 40.46 -17.64
C ILE A 145 -0.01 41.64 -17.91
N LYS A 146 -0.89 41.54 -18.93
CA LYS A 146 -1.94 42.53 -19.22
C LYS A 146 -3.20 42.15 -18.42
N GLU A 147 -3.90 43.16 -17.90
CA GLU A 147 -5.26 42.95 -17.41
C GLU A 147 -6.16 42.55 -18.60
N LYS A 148 -6.94 41.45 -18.41
CA LYS A 148 -8.02 41.10 -19.34
C LYS A 148 -9.29 41.86 -18.97
#